data_c6ebac5c281a4210fbe5dfb712875ae4
#
_entry.id   c6ebac5c281a4210fbe5dfb712875ae4
#
_cell.length_a   1.000
_cell.length_b   1.000
_cell.length_c   1.000
_cell.angle_alpha   90.00
_cell.angle_beta   90.00
_cell.angle_gamma   90.00
#
_symmetry.space_group_name_H-M   'P 1'
#
loop_
_entity.id
_entity.type
_entity.pdbx_description
1 polymer ?
#
loop_
_entity_poly.entity_id
_entity_poly.type
_entity_poly.pdbx_seq_one_letter_code
_entity_poly.pdbx_strand_id
1 'polypeptide(L)'
;SQVCAIGIVRLSGGSAINIADKLFSPMSGGKMSGSADRRLIYGRLHDEQDRLLDICLCTISRAPNSYTGEDTAEFQCHGSPVVLRTVLDAAFSLGARQALPGEFTKRAFLNGRMDLSSAEAVADIIDAETAEAARNAAGQLAGAVSRRIDDIYNVLTDISSHYHAVLDYPDEDIEDFTLERYRADIARCTQTLERLRASYDSGRLMSSGIPAAIVGRPNAGKSSLLNAVLGYDRAIVTDIPGTTRDTIEEKLLLGGVLLRLTDTAGIRETSDEI
;
A
#
# COMPACT_ATOMS: atom_id res chain seq x y z
N SER A 1 -17.55 -1.90 9.80
CA SER A 1 -17.48 -1.77 8.33
C SER A 1 -18.53 -0.76 7.88
N GLN A 2 -18.12 0.22 7.09
CA GLN A 2 -19.03 1.21 6.52
C GLN A 2 -19.86 0.56 5.40
N VAL A 3 -21.12 0.94 5.29
CA VAL A 3 -21.99 0.55 4.18
C VAL A 3 -21.49 1.26 2.92
N CYS A 4 -21.27 0.53 1.85
CA CYS A 4 -20.85 1.06 0.56
C CYS A 4 -21.66 0.43 -0.58
N ALA A 5 -21.59 1.01 -1.78
CA ALA A 5 -22.35 0.47 -2.92
C ALA A 5 -21.81 -0.88 -3.40
N ILE A 6 -20.48 -1.06 -3.36
CA ILE A 6 -19.78 -2.26 -3.83
C ILE A 6 -18.81 -2.72 -2.74
N GLY A 7 -18.86 -4.02 -2.42
CA GLY A 7 -17.88 -4.70 -1.58
C GLY A 7 -17.23 -5.84 -2.35
N ILE A 8 -15.94 -6.06 -2.15
CA ILE A 8 -15.19 -7.12 -2.84
C ILE A 8 -14.76 -8.17 -1.84
N VAL A 9 -15.12 -9.44 -2.09
CA VAL A 9 -14.56 -10.60 -1.41
C VAL A 9 -13.53 -11.23 -2.35
N ARG A 10 -12.28 -11.31 -1.89
CA ARG A 10 -11.15 -11.82 -2.68
C ARG A 10 -10.63 -13.11 -2.09
N LEU A 11 -10.39 -14.10 -2.94
CA LEU A 11 -9.74 -15.36 -2.64
C LEU A 11 -8.38 -15.44 -3.35
N SER A 12 -7.38 -16.07 -2.72
CA SER A 12 -6.08 -16.38 -3.33
C SER A 12 -5.57 -17.72 -2.84
N GLY A 13 -5.00 -18.49 -3.76
CA GLY A 13 -4.43 -19.81 -3.52
C GLY A 13 -4.97 -20.86 -4.49
N GLY A 14 -4.39 -22.05 -4.49
CA GLY A 14 -4.70 -23.11 -5.45
C GLY A 14 -6.17 -23.58 -5.50
N SER A 15 -6.96 -23.30 -4.46
CA SER A 15 -8.38 -23.63 -4.40
C SER A 15 -9.32 -22.47 -4.77
N ALA A 16 -8.80 -21.27 -5.02
CA ALA A 16 -9.61 -20.07 -5.21
C ALA A 16 -10.64 -20.21 -6.34
N ILE A 17 -10.23 -20.71 -7.49
CA ILE A 17 -11.11 -20.91 -8.64
C ILE A 17 -12.13 -22.03 -8.39
N ASN A 18 -11.73 -23.11 -7.71
CA ASN A 18 -12.64 -24.20 -7.38
C ASN A 18 -13.73 -23.76 -6.37
N ILE A 19 -13.38 -22.87 -5.43
CA ILE A 19 -14.36 -22.26 -4.52
C ILE A 19 -15.29 -21.34 -5.30
N ALA A 20 -14.75 -20.53 -6.22
CA ALA A 20 -15.57 -19.69 -7.08
C ALA A 20 -16.57 -20.51 -7.93
N ASP A 21 -16.17 -21.66 -8.46
CA ASP A 21 -17.04 -22.55 -9.21
C ASP A 21 -18.21 -23.12 -8.38
N LYS A 22 -18.03 -23.24 -7.07
CA LYS A 22 -19.06 -23.74 -6.16
C LYS A 22 -20.01 -22.66 -5.67
N LEU A 23 -19.53 -21.41 -5.55
CA LEU A 23 -20.32 -20.30 -5.03
C LEU A 23 -20.94 -19.43 -6.11
N PHE A 24 -20.48 -19.50 -7.36
CA PHE A 24 -20.91 -18.56 -8.39
C PHE A 24 -21.34 -19.27 -9.67
N SER A 25 -22.54 -18.94 -10.14
CA SER A 25 -23.11 -19.46 -11.37
C SER A 25 -23.25 -18.33 -12.40
N PRO A 26 -22.45 -18.33 -13.49
CA PRO A 26 -22.60 -17.36 -14.59
C PRO A 26 -23.99 -17.37 -15.17
N MET A 27 -24.57 -16.21 -15.48
CA MET A 27 -25.88 -16.12 -16.18
C MET A 27 -25.84 -16.72 -17.59
N SER A 28 -24.68 -16.73 -18.23
CA SER A 28 -24.45 -17.37 -19.52
C SER A 28 -24.34 -18.89 -19.47
N GLY A 29 -24.40 -19.48 -18.25
CA GLY A 29 -24.13 -20.89 -18.02
C GLY A 29 -22.63 -21.21 -17.91
N GLY A 30 -22.32 -22.44 -17.53
CA GLY A 30 -20.94 -22.91 -17.33
C GLY A 30 -20.37 -22.57 -15.93
N LYS A 31 -19.04 -22.64 -15.83
CA LYS A 31 -18.28 -22.43 -14.58
C LYS A 31 -17.24 -21.33 -14.75
N MET A 32 -16.81 -20.73 -13.65
CA MET A 32 -15.74 -19.74 -13.66
C MET A 32 -14.41 -20.29 -14.16
N SER A 33 -14.11 -21.55 -13.85
CA SER A 33 -12.92 -22.27 -14.35
C SER A 33 -12.86 -22.38 -15.88
N GLY A 34 -13.99 -22.33 -16.58
CA GLY A 34 -14.06 -22.28 -18.05
C GLY A 34 -13.97 -20.87 -18.64
N SER A 35 -13.95 -19.84 -17.82
CA SER A 35 -13.90 -18.44 -18.27
C SER A 35 -12.46 -17.98 -18.53
N ALA A 36 -12.34 -16.97 -19.40
CA ALA A 36 -11.07 -16.29 -19.62
C ALA A 36 -10.65 -15.49 -18.38
N ASP A 37 -9.32 -15.40 -18.16
CA ASP A 37 -8.75 -14.65 -17.05
C ASP A 37 -9.08 -13.16 -17.13
N ARG A 38 -9.29 -12.55 -15.96
CA ARG A 38 -9.52 -11.11 -15.80
C ARG A 38 -10.76 -10.58 -16.56
N ARG A 39 -11.70 -11.47 -16.86
CA ARG A 39 -12.97 -11.10 -17.43
C ARG A 39 -14.02 -11.04 -16.33
N LEU A 40 -14.75 -9.94 -16.25
CA LEU A 40 -15.91 -9.80 -15.36
C LEU A 40 -17.09 -10.57 -15.93
N ILE A 41 -17.63 -11.48 -15.15
CA ILE A 41 -18.76 -12.32 -15.49
C ILE A 41 -19.93 -11.97 -14.58
N TYR A 42 -21.08 -11.67 -15.16
CA TYR A 42 -22.32 -11.45 -14.43
C TYR A 42 -22.98 -12.78 -14.07
N GLY A 43 -23.41 -12.94 -12.81
CA GLY A 43 -23.97 -14.20 -12.35
C GLY A 43 -24.60 -14.13 -10.97
N ARG A 44 -25.00 -15.30 -10.50
CA ARG A 44 -25.62 -15.51 -9.20
C ARG A 44 -24.59 -16.05 -8.22
N LEU A 45 -24.51 -15.43 -7.06
CA LEU A 45 -23.71 -15.89 -5.93
C LEU A 45 -24.63 -16.60 -4.93
N HIS A 46 -24.28 -17.81 -4.52
CA HIS A 46 -25.09 -18.65 -3.65
C HIS A 46 -24.20 -19.34 -2.61
N ASP A 47 -24.80 -19.88 -1.56
CA ASP A 47 -24.10 -20.67 -0.56
C ASP A 47 -24.09 -22.17 -0.93
N GLU A 48 -23.56 -23.01 -0.02
CA GLU A 48 -23.51 -24.49 -0.21
C GLU A 48 -24.89 -25.16 -0.29
N GLN A 49 -25.93 -24.50 0.20
CA GLN A 49 -27.32 -24.97 0.13
C GLN A 49 -28.07 -24.40 -1.09
N ASP A 50 -27.35 -23.84 -2.05
CA ASP A 50 -27.88 -23.19 -3.27
C ASP A 50 -28.85 -22.03 -2.97
N ARG A 51 -28.75 -21.39 -1.80
CA ARG A 51 -29.53 -20.20 -1.46
C ARG A 51 -28.84 -18.97 -2.07
N LEU A 52 -29.61 -18.18 -2.79
CA LEU A 52 -29.13 -16.95 -3.43
C LEU A 52 -28.66 -15.93 -2.36
N LEU A 53 -27.40 -15.53 -2.44
CA LEU A 53 -26.80 -14.50 -1.59
C LEU A 53 -26.79 -13.14 -2.26
N ASP A 54 -26.44 -13.11 -3.55
CA ASP A 54 -26.36 -11.86 -4.33
C ASP A 54 -26.41 -12.16 -5.83
N ILE A 55 -26.66 -11.11 -6.64
CA ILE A 55 -26.46 -11.13 -8.09
C ILE A 55 -25.39 -10.09 -8.41
N CYS A 56 -24.21 -10.53 -8.80
CA CYS A 56 -23.04 -9.69 -8.82
C CYS A 56 -22.09 -10.05 -9.98
N LEU A 57 -20.91 -9.46 -9.97
CA LEU A 57 -19.84 -9.78 -10.91
C LEU A 57 -18.78 -10.64 -10.22
N CYS A 58 -18.24 -11.60 -10.97
CA CYS A 58 -17.10 -12.40 -10.53
C CYS A 58 -16.01 -12.38 -11.60
N THR A 59 -14.75 -12.38 -11.17
CA THR A 59 -13.59 -12.55 -12.04
C THR A 59 -12.61 -13.53 -11.43
N ILE A 60 -11.85 -14.21 -12.29
CA ILE A 60 -10.74 -15.07 -11.89
C ILE A 60 -9.45 -14.63 -12.58
N SER A 61 -8.32 -14.95 -11.95
CA SER A 61 -7.01 -14.86 -12.59
C SER A 61 -6.18 -16.07 -12.19
N ARG A 62 -5.49 -16.65 -13.15
CA ARG A 62 -4.62 -17.83 -12.93
C ARG A 62 -3.19 -17.44 -12.70
N ALA A 63 -2.51 -18.25 -11.90
CA ALA A 63 -1.08 -18.15 -11.71
C ALA A 63 -0.33 -18.23 -13.05
N PRO A 64 0.80 -17.50 -13.19
CA PRO A 64 1.35 -16.49 -12.29
C PRO A 64 0.76 -15.09 -12.49
N ASN A 65 -0.25 -14.92 -13.36
CA ASN A 65 -0.73 -13.65 -13.86
C ASN A 65 -1.85 -13.05 -13.00
N SER A 66 -1.69 -13.04 -11.69
CA SER A 66 -2.61 -12.45 -10.71
C SER A 66 -1.88 -11.44 -9.81
N TYR A 67 -2.60 -10.78 -8.92
CA TYR A 67 -2.00 -9.88 -7.93
C TYR A 67 -1.01 -10.60 -7.02
N THR A 68 -1.39 -11.76 -6.49
CA THR A 68 -0.55 -12.55 -5.58
C THR A 68 0.43 -13.49 -6.28
N GLY A 69 0.31 -13.67 -7.61
CA GLY A 69 1.02 -14.72 -8.35
C GLY A 69 0.41 -16.11 -8.20
N GLU A 70 -0.67 -16.26 -7.44
CA GLU A 70 -1.44 -17.49 -7.27
C GLU A 70 -2.77 -17.41 -8.04
N ASP A 71 -3.53 -18.50 -8.10
CA ASP A 71 -4.91 -18.43 -8.58
C ASP A 71 -5.74 -17.52 -7.67
N THR A 72 -6.55 -16.65 -8.25
CA THR A 72 -7.41 -15.73 -7.51
C THR A 72 -8.83 -15.74 -8.05
N ALA A 73 -9.78 -15.43 -7.16
CA ALA A 73 -11.15 -15.12 -7.55
C ALA A 73 -11.64 -13.90 -6.75
N GLU A 74 -12.44 -13.04 -7.40
CA GLU A 74 -13.02 -11.86 -6.77
C GLU A 74 -14.51 -11.82 -7.06
N PHE A 75 -15.32 -11.67 -5.98
CA PHE A 75 -16.74 -11.43 -6.05
C PHE A 75 -16.99 -9.95 -5.75
N GLN A 76 -17.54 -9.22 -6.70
CA GLN A 76 -17.88 -7.81 -6.57
C GLN A 76 -19.35 -7.69 -6.19
N CYS A 77 -19.62 -7.86 -4.90
CA CYS A 77 -20.96 -7.91 -4.32
C CYS A 77 -21.51 -6.51 -4.03
N HIS A 78 -22.82 -6.43 -3.74
CA HIS A 78 -23.35 -5.25 -3.06
C HIS A 78 -22.71 -5.11 -1.68
N GLY A 79 -22.30 -3.89 -1.33
CA GLY A 79 -21.45 -3.59 -0.17
C GLY A 79 -22.18 -3.60 1.19
N SER A 80 -23.19 -4.44 1.36
CA SER A 80 -23.81 -4.71 2.65
C SER A 80 -22.86 -5.55 3.53
N PRO A 81 -22.55 -5.11 4.76
CA PRO A 81 -21.73 -5.91 5.69
C PRO A 81 -22.29 -7.31 5.93
N VAL A 82 -23.62 -7.46 5.91
CA VAL A 82 -24.28 -8.76 6.09
C VAL A 82 -24.02 -9.65 4.87
N VAL A 83 -24.21 -9.14 3.65
CA VAL A 83 -23.93 -9.91 2.42
C VAL A 83 -22.48 -10.35 2.37
N LEU A 84 -21.54 -9.41 2.58
CA LEU A 84 -20.10 -9.71 2.56
C LEU A 84 -19.72 -10.76 3.61
N ARG A 85 -20.29 -10.67 4.80
CA ARG A 85 -20.05 -11.67 5.87
C ARG A 85 -20.59 -13.04 5.46
N THR A 86 -21.79 -13.12 4.92
CA THR A 86 -22.38 -14.40 4.50
C THR A 86 -21.56 -15.04 3.36
N VAL A 87 -21.05 -14.23 2.42
CA VAL A 87 -20.16 -14.72 1.34
C VAL A 87 -18.84 -15.25 1.89
N LEU A 88 -18.26 -14.57 2.89
CA LEU A 88 -17.04 -15.05 3.57
C LEU A 88 -17.31 -16.38 4.30
N ASP A 89 -18.41 -16.47 5.05
CA ASP A 89 -18.76 -17.69 5.77
C ASP A 89 -18.98 -18.87 4.80
N ALA A 90 -19.62 -18.63 3.64
CA ALA A 90 -19.77 -19.63 2.58
C ALA A 90 -18.41 -20.04 1.96
N ALA A 91 -17.47 -19.10 1.81
CA ALA A 91 -16.12 -19.44 1.34
C ALA A 91 -15.34 -20.25 2.40
N PHE A 92 -15.50 -19.93 3.68
CA PHE A 92 -14.84 -20.64 4.79
C PHE A 92 -15.34 -22.09 4.91
N SER A 93 -16.63 -22.34 4.74
CA SER A 93 -17.18 -23.70 4.74
C SER A 93 -16.61 -24.57 3.62
N LEU A 94 -16.17 -23.95 2.51
CA LEU A 94 -15.49 -24.63 1.40
C LEU A 94 -13.96 -24.73 1.56
N GLY A 95 -13.43 -24.39 2.74
CA GLY A 95 -12.02 -24.55 3.10
C GLY A 95 -11.15 -23.32 2.91
N ALA A 96 -11.73 -22.15 2.60
CA ALA A 96 -11.00 -20.90 2.71
C ALA A 96 -10.76 -20.52 4.18
N ARG A 97 -9.80 -19.64 4.44
CA ARG A 97 -9.57 -19.02 5.74
C ARG A 97 -9.49 -17.52 5.63
N GLN A 98 -9.71 -16.84 6.72
CA GLN A 98 -9.48 -15.41 6.80
C GLN A 98 -8.01 -15.08 6.52
N ALA A 99 -7.77 -14.16 5.60
CA ALA A 99 -6.43 -13.62 5.37
C ALA A 99 -6.02 -12.68 6.51
N LEU A 100 -4.74 -12.70 6.85
CA LEU A 100 -4.17 -11.73 7.79
C LEU A 100 -4.03 -10.36 7.13
N PRO A 101 -3.99 -9.26 7.91
CA PRO A 101 -3.70 -7.94 7.36
C PRO A 101 -2.42 -7.96 6.51
N GLY A 102 -2.48 -7.38 5.30
CA GLY A 102 -1.36 -7.35 4.36
C GLY A 102 -0.98 -8.68 3.70
N GLU A 103 -1.69 -9.79 3.97
CA GLU A 103 -1.31 -11.13 3.48
C GLU A 103 -1.28 -11.21 1.95
N PHE A 104 -2.20 -10.59 1.23
CA PHE A 104 -2.19 -10.58 -0.24
C PHE A 104 -0.93 -9.91 -0.79
N THR A 105 -0.55 -8.77 -0.25
CA THR A 105 0.67 -8.04 -0.64
C THR A 105 1.93 -8.82 -0.27
N LYS A 106 1.96 -9.45 0.93
CA LYS A 106 3.05 -10.33 1.33
C LYS A 106 3.23 -11.50 0.35
N ARG A 107 2.14 -12.14 -0.08
CA ARG A 107 2.20 -13.22 -1.07
C ARG A 107 2.68 -12.72 -2.44
N ALA A 108 2.22 -11.54 -2.87
CA ALA A 108 2.69 -10.91 -4.09
C ALA A 108 4.21 -10.68 -4.05
N PHE A 109 4.75 -10.19 -2.95
CA PHE A 109 6.20 -10.03 -2.75
C PHE A 109 6.93 -11.38 -2.77
N LEU A 110 6.47 -12.38 -2.00
CA LEU A 110 7.11 -13.70 -1.94
C LEU A 110 7.10 -14.43 -3.29
N ASN A 111 6.09 -14.19 -4.12
CA ASN A 111 5.96 -14.77 -5.45
C ASN A 111 6.61 -13.88 -6.55
N GLY A 112 7.41 -12.88 -6.19
CA GLY A 112 8.14 -12.04 -7.12
C GLY A 112 7.29 -11.13 -8.01
N ARG A 113 6.03 -10.84 -7.60
CA ARG A 113 5.12 -9.94 -8.34
C ARG A 113 5.43 -8.47 -8.10
N MET A 114 6.06 -8.15 -7.00
CA MET A 114 6.52 -6.82 -6.62
C MET A 114 7.74 -6.93 -5.72
N ASP A 115 8.54 -5.88 -5.67
CA ASP A 115 9.64 -5.73 -4.71
C ASP A 115 9.14 -5.23 -3.34
N LEU A 116 10.04 -5.19 -2.35
CA LEU A 116 9.70 -4.77 -0.99
C LEU A 116 9.24 -3.30 -0.95
N SER A 117 9.90 -2.41 -1.69
CA SER A 117 9.55 -1.00 -1.75
C SER A 117 8.13 -0.79 -2.30
N SER A 118 7.77 -1.53 -3.35
CA SER A 118 6.42 -1.52 -3.91
C SER A 118 5.38 -2.12 -2.94
N ALA A 119 5.77 -3.15 -2.17
CA ALA A 119 4.88 -3.76 -1.18
C ALA A 119 4.58 -2.81 0.00
N GLU A 120 5.57 -2.05 0.46
CA GLU A 120 5.40 -1.00 1.48
C GLU A 120 4.52 0.15 0.95
N ALA A 121 4.73 0.57 -0.30
CA ALA A 121 3.95 1.62 -0.92
C ALA A 121 2.44 1.30 -1.05
N VAL A 122 2.04 0.01 -1.03
CA VAL A 122 0.62 -0.37 -0.98
C VAL A 122 -0.05 0.12 0.31
N ALA A 123 0.63 -0.01 1.46
CA ALA A 123 0.13 0.51 2.72
C ALA A 123 0.08 2.04 2.70
N ASP A 124 1.16 2.67 2.25
CA ASP A 124 1.24 4.14 2.17
C ASP A 124 0.15 4.75 1.29
N ILE A 125 -0.25 4.08 0.19
CA ILE A 125 -1.31 4.57 -0.70
C ILE A 125 -2.69 4.46 -0.05
N ILE A 126 -2.91 3.41 0.76
CA ILE A 126 -4.17 3.19 1.49
C ILE A 126 -4.31 4.20 2.63
N ASP A 127 -3.21 4.48 3.32
CA ASP A 127 -3.16 5.35 4.49
C ASP A 127 -2.94 6.83 4.12
N ALA A 128 -2.78 7.15 2.82
CA ALA A 128 -2.53 8.50 2.35
C ALA A 128 -3.68 9.45 2.69
N GLU A 129 -3.39 10.49 3.47
CA GLU A 129 -4.36 11.51 3.88
C GLU A 129 -4.34 12.76 2.99
N THR A 130 -3.37 12.85 2.07
CA THR A 130 -3.25 13.96 1.11
C THR A 130 -3.08 13.45 -0.31
N ALA A 131 -3.49 14.25 -1.29
CA ALA A 131 -3.29 13.91 -2.70
C ALA A 131 -1.80 13.80 -3.06
N GLU A 132 -0.94 14.55 -2.38
CA GLU A 132 0.51 14.49 -2.59
C GLU A 132 1.10 13.20 -2.03
N ALA A 133 0.72 12.80 -0.80
CA ALA A 133 1.12 11.52 -0.22
C ALA A 133 0.68 10.34 -1.12
N ALA A 134 -0.57 10.37 -1.60
CA ALA A 134 -1.07 9.34 -2.51
C ALA A 134 -0.28 9.28 -3.84
N ARG A 135 0.07 10.43 -4.43
CA ARG A 135 0.90 10.49 -5.66
C ARG A 135 2.30 9.94 -5.43
N ASN A 136 2.92 10.29 -4.31
CA ASN A 136 4.26 9.80 -3.96
C ASN A 136 4.26 8.28 -3.75
N ALA A 137 3.29 7.76 -2.99
CA ALA A 137 3.13 6.32 -2.79
C ALA A 137 2.82 5.59 -4.11
N ALA A 138 1.99 6.15 -4.99
CA ALA A 138 1.74 5.60 -6.32
C ALA A 138 3.00 5.56 -7.19
N GLY A 139 3.85 6.60 -7.12
CA GLY A 139 5.16 6.63 -7.79
C GLY A 139 6.10 5.54 -7.28
N GLN A 140 6.13 5.32 -5.97
CA GLN A 140 6.91 4.26 -5.33
C GLN A 140 6.38 2.87 -5.71
N LEU A 141 5.06 2.66 -5.66
CA LEU A 141 4.41 1.43 -6.13
C LEU A 141 4.72 1.12 -7.60
N ALA A 142 4.86 2.16 -8.43
CA ALA A 142 5.30 2.03 -9.82
C ALA A 142 6.80 1.77 -9.99
N GLY A 143 7.56 1.54 -8.89
CA GLY A 143 8.97 1.18 -8.91
C GLY A 143 9.94 2.35 -9.11
N ALA A 144 9.57 3.58 -8.75
CA ALA A 144 10.44 4.73 -8.95
C ALA A 144 11.75 4.66 -8.15
N VAL A 145 11.72 4.09 -6.95
CA VAL A 145 12.91 3.86 -6.10
C VAL A 145 13.70 2.69 -6.63
N SER A 146 13.06 1.57 -6.91
CA SER A 146 13.69 0.32 -7.38
C SER A 146 14.50 0.55 -8.65
N ARG A 147 13.93 1.23 -9.65
CA ARG A 147 14.66 1.55 -10.89
C ARG A 147 15.95 2.33 -10.63
N ARG A 148 15.95 3.30 -9.71
CA ARG A 148 17.17 4.06 -9.38
C ARG A 148 18.22 3.21 -8.68
N ILE A 149 17.80 2.28 -7.86
CA ILE A 149 18.71 1.32 -7.21
C ILE A 149 19.24 0.33 -8.23
N ASP A 150 18.41 -0.18 -9.15
CA ASP A 150 18.82 -1.06 -10.23
C ASP A 150 19.84 -0.40 -11.16
N ASP A 151 19.66 0.88 -11.51
CA ASP A 151 20.62 1.64 -12.31
C ASP A 151 21.98 1.69 -11.61
N ILE A 152 22.03 1.95 -10.31
CA ILE A 152 23.26 1.95 -9.51
C ILE A 152 23.88 0.54 -9.47
N TYR A 153 23.05 -0.48 -9.21
CA TYR A 153 23.47 -1.86 -9.13
C TYR A 153 24.11 -2.31 -10.46
N ASN A 154 23.50 -1.97 -11.59
CA ASN A 154 24.02 -2.30 -12.91
C ASN A 154 25.39 -1.65 -13.14
N VAL A 155 25.53 -0.35 -12.83
CA VAL A 155 26.83 0.35 -12.96
C VAL A 155 27.91 -0.32 -12.12
N LEU A 156 27.61 -0.67 -10.86
CA LEU A 156 28.57 -1.34 -9.98
C LEU A 156 28.90 -2.77 -10.46
N THR A 157 27.92 -3.48 -11.00
CA THR A 157 28.11 -4.81 -11.58
C THR A 157 28.98 -4.74 -12.83
N ASP A 158 28.78 -3.76 -13.70
CA ASP A 158 29.60 -3.54 -14.91
C ASP A 158 31.05 -3.23 -14.54
N ILE A 159 31.27 -2.37 -13.52
CA ILE A 159 32.61 -2.09 -12.99
C ILE A 159 33.28 -3.37 -12.49
N SER A 160 32.56 -4.15 -11.68
CA SER A 160 33.08 -5.41 -11.12
C SER A 160 33.39 -6.42 -12.21
N SER A 161 32.49 -6.60 -13.17
CA SER A 161 32.66 -7.56 -14.29
C SER A 161 33.84 -7.17 -15.17
N HIS A 162 33.97 -5.87 -15.48
CA HIS A 162 35.11 -5.40 -16.30
C HIS A 162 36.43 -5.56 -15.54
N TYR A 163 36.47 -5.26 -14.24
CA TYR A 163 37.66 -5.47 -13.41
C TYR A 163 38.09 -6.94 -13.42
N HIS A 164 37.17 -7.88 -13.25
CA HIS A 164 37.47 -9.31 -13.30
C HIS A 164 37.93 -9.74 -14.68
N ALA A 165 37.30 -9.25 -15.76
CA ALA A 165 37.72 -9.60 -17.14
C ALA A 165 39.17 -9.16 -17.43
N VAL A 166 39.53 -7.93 -17.05
CA VAL A 166 40.94 -7.44 -17.23
C VAL A 166 41.93 -8.26 -16.39
N LEU A 167 41.54 -8.71 -15.20
CA LEU A 167 42.40 -9.48 -14.31
C LEU A 167 42.59 -10.94 -14.81
N ASP A 168 41.52 -11.55 -15.30
CA ASP A 168 41.48 -12.96 -15.68
C ASP A 168 42.04 -13.19 -17.09
N TYR A 169 42.00 -12.18 -17.98
CA TYR A 169 42.40 -12.24 -19.37
C TYR A 169 43.40 -11.11 -19.75
N PRO A 170 44.61 -11.07 -19.12
CA PRO A 170 45.55 -9.98 -19.32
C PRO A 170 46.16 -9.89 -20.74
N ASP A 171 46.03 -10.95 -21.53
CA ASP A 171 46.55 -11.02 -22.90
C ASP A 171 45.50 -10.70 -23.97
N GLU A 172 44.27 -10.40 -23.59
CA GLU A 172 43.19 -10.00 -24.50
C GLU A 172 43.12 -8.48 -24.59
N ASP A 173 42.78 -7.94 -25.78
CA ASP A 173 42.57 -6.50 -26.04
C ASP A 173 41.25 -6.05 -25.40
N ILE A 174 41.13 -6.17 -24.07
CA ILE A 174 40.05 -5.59 -23.30
C ILE A 174 40.36 -4.10 -23.06
N GLU A 175 39.38 -3.20 -23.25
CA GLU A 175 39.57 -1.78 -22.99
C GLU A 175 40.26 -1.53 -21.64
N ASP A 176 41.32 -0.70 -21.67
CA ASP A 176 42.14 -0.44 -20.50
C ASP A 176 41.30 -0.01 -19.28
N PHE A 177 41.61 -0.59 -18.13
CA PHE A 177 41.08 -0.20 -16.83
C PHE A 177 41.55 1.21 -16.51
N THR A 178 40.69 2.22 -16.72
CA THR A 178 40.98 3.61 -16.34
C THR A 178 40.36 3.90 -14.97
N LEU A 179 41.22 4.04 -13.96
CA LEU A 179 40.80 4.32 -12.59
C LEU A 179 39.95 5.60 -12.48
N GLU A 180 40.20 6.59 -13.33
CA GLU A 180 39.47 7.84 -13.42
C GLU A 180 38.01 7.61 -13.81
N ARG A 181 37.72 6.73 -14.79
CA ARG A 181 36.36 6.39 -15.22
C ARG A 181 35.57 5.76 -14.07
N TYR A 182 36.16 4.78 -13.40
CA TYR A 182 35.45 4.11 -12.28
C TYR A 182 35.23 5.02 -11.09
N ARG A 183 36.19 5.89 -10.76
CA ARG A 183 36.00 6.93 -9.72
C ARG A 183 34.84 7.86 -10.06
N ALA A 184 34.72 8.28 -11.32
CA ALA A 184 33.62 9.13 -11.76
C ALA A 184 32.27 8.39 -11.68
N ASP A 185 32.22 7.11 -12.09
CA ASP A 185 30.99 6.31 -12.03
C ASP A 185 30.56 6.05 -10.57
N ILE A 186 31.48 5.67 -9.69
CA ILE A 186 31.22 5.48 -8.26
C ILE A 186 30.76 6.80 -7.61
N ALA A 187 31.42 7.93 -7.92
CA ALA A 187 31.02 9.24 -7.41
C ALA A 187 29.59 9.62 -7.84
N ARG A 188 29.20 9.32 -9.09
CA ARG A 188 27.84 9.52 -9.59
C ARG A 188 26.82 8.64 -8.85
N CYS A 189 27.13 7.37 -8.62
CA CYS A 189 26.31 6.46 -7.82
C CYS A 189 26.15 6.97 -6.40
N THR A 190 27.25 7.36 -5.74
CA THR A 190 27.25 7.93 -4.40
C THR A 190 26.37 9.18 -4.31
N GLN A 191 26.51 10.11 -5.26
CA GLN A 191 25.70 11.33 -5.29
C GLN A 191 24.21 11.00 -5.45
N THR A 192 23.87 9.99 -6.25
CA THR A 192 22.46 9.56 -6.42
C THR A 192 21.88 8.98 -5.12
N LEU A 193 22.65 8.14 -4.42
CA LEU A 193 22.25 7.59 -3.12
C LEU A 193 22.10 8.68 -2.05
N GLU A 194 23.01 9.66 -2.03
CA GLU A 194 22.93 10.80 -1.09
C GLU A 194 21.67 11.64 -1.33
N ARG A 195 21.30 11.89 -2.60
CA ARG A 195 20.04 12.58 -2.95
C ARG A 195 18.82 11.78 -2.51
N LEU A 196 18.81 10.47 -2.72
CA LEU A 196 17.73 9.60 -2.24
C LEU A 196 17.62 9.65 -0.73
N ARG A 197 18.76 9.54 -0.02
CA ARG A 197 18.80 9.66 1.44
C ARG A 197 18.29 11.01 1.95
N ALA A 198 18.73 12.10 1.33
CA ALA A 198 18.32 13.46 1.71
C ALA A 198 16.82 13.72 1.47
N SER A 199 16.19 13.03 0.51
CA SER A 199 14.75 13.15 0.26
C SER A 199 13.89 12.39 1.28
N TYR A 200 14.47 11.49 2.09
CA TYR A 200 13.74 10.63 3.01
C TYR A 200 12.94 11.43 4.06
N ASP A 201 13.56 12.37 4.74
CA ASP A 201 12.91 13.15 5.80
C ASP A 201 11.74 13.98 5.26
N SER A 202 11.92 14.58 4.08
CA SER A 202 10.86 15.33 3.41
C SER A 202 9.70 14.40 2.98
N GLY A 203 10.01 13.23 2.43
CA GLY A 203 9.02 12.23 2.05
C GLY A 203 8.23 11.72 3.26
N ARG A 204 8.91 11.46 4.37
CA ARG A 204 8.28 11.04 5.62
C ARG A 204 7.32 12.10 6.16
N LEU A 205 7.72 13.37 6.18
CA LEU A 205 6.85 14.46 6.63
C LEU A 205 5.63 14.64 5.71
N MET A 206 5.79 14.44 4.40
CA MET A 206 4.67 14.48 3.45
C MET A 206 3.68 13.33 3.67
N SER A 207 4.16 12.13 3.99
CA SER A 207 3.33 10.95 4.23
C SER A 207 2.68 10.99 5.62
N SER A 208 3.50 11.17 6.68
CA SER A 208 3.02 11.12 8.06
C SER A 208 2.40 12.41 8.56
N GLY A 209 2.55 13.51 7.82
CA GLY A 209 2.18 14.85 8.27
C GLY A 209 3.23 15.49 9.19
N ILE A 210 3.17 16.81 9.30
CA ILE A 210 4.10 17.61 10.11
C ILE A 210 3.52 17.74 11.53
N PRO A 211 4.22 17.23 12.56
CA PRO A 211 3.79 17.45 13.93
C PRO A 211 3.90 18.94 14.28
N ALA A 212 2.83 19.51 14.77
CA ALA A 212 2.74 20.92 15.14
C ALA A 212 2.10 21.08 16.52
N ALA A 213 2.55 22.07 17.28
CA ALA A 213 1.99 22.40 18.57
C ALA A 213 1.73 23.90 18.67
N ILE A 214 0.55 24.28 19.21
CA ILE A 214 0.23 25.68 19.50
C ILE A 214 0.63 25.97 20.94
N VAL A 215 1.70 26.73 21.12
CA VAL A 215 2.24 27.08 22.44
C VAL A 215 2.01 28.57 22.78
N GLY A 216 1.79 28.88 24.04
CA GLY A 216 1.61 30.27 24.48
C GLY A 216 1.03 30.35 25.89
N ARG A 217 1.05 31.56 26.49
CA ARG A 217 0.53 31.83 27.85
C ARG A 217 -0.95 31.44 27.97
N PRO A 218 -1.46 31.12 29.17
CA PRO A 218 -2.90 30.97 29.41
C PRO A 218 -3.68 32.19 28.89
N ASN A 219 -4.83 31.94 28.28
CA ASN A 219 -5.71 32.97 27.71
C ASN A 219 -5.12 33.83 26.56
N ALA A 220 -4.06 33.38 25.92
CA ALA A 220 -3.44 34.06 24.76
C ALA A 220 -4.18 33.83 23.42
N GLY A 221 -5.35 33.20 23.43
CA GLY A 221 -6.14 32.98 22.21
C GLY A 221 -5.78 31.71 21.45
N LYS A 222 -5.06 30.77 22.06
CA LYS A 222 -4.66 29.49 21.41
C LYS A 222 -5.85 28.71 20.85
N SER A 223 -6.89 28.52 21.67
CA SER A 223 -8.13 27.81 21.25
C SER A 223 -8.89 28.58 20.16
N SER A 224 -8.88 29.93 20.22
CA SER A 224 -9.51 30.75 19.18
C SER A 224 -8.76 30.66 17.86
N LEU A 225 -7.42 30.62 17.90
CA LEU A 225 -6.57 30.39 16.72
C LEU A 225 -6.83 29.00 16.15
N LEU A 226 -6.84 27.96 17.00
CA LEU A 226 -7.11 26.59 16.58
C LEU A 226 -8.49 26.48 15.92
N ASN A 227 -9.53 27.02 16.55
CA ASN A 227 -10.89 27.02 16.00
C ASN A 227 -10.99 27.82 14.69
N ALA A 228 -10.28 28.93 14.57
CA ALA A 228 -10.25 29.72 13.34
C ALA A 228 -9.55 28.95 12.20
N VAL A 229 -8.46 28.28 12.50
CA VAL A 229 -7.70 27.48 11.51
C VAL A 229 -8.49 26.22 11.11
N LEU A 230 -9.12 25.52 12.05
CA LEU A 230 -9.99 24.37 11.78
C LEU A 230 -11.30 24.76 11.05
N GLY A 231 -11.76 26.01 11.19
CA GLY A 231 -12.95 26.54 10.51
C GLY A 231 -12.73 26.88 9.04
N TYR A 232 -11.50 27.09 8.60
CA TYR A 232 -11.19 27.47 7.22
C TYR A 232 -10.99 26.27 6.27
N ASP A 233 -10.39 25.19 6.73
CA ASP A 233 -10.18 23.98 5.92
C ASP A 233 -10.46 22.75 6.81
N ARG A 234 -11.66 22.23 6.74
CA ARG A 234 -12.01 20.97 7.42
C ARG A 234 -11.18 19.83 6.83
N ALA A 235 -10.10 19.47 7.50
CA ALA A 235 -9.55 18.14 7.37
C ALA A 235 -10.64 17.12 7.75
N ILE A 236 -10.73 16.07 6.97
CA ILE A 236 -11.64 14.95 7.23
C ILE A 236 -11.24 14.37 8.59
N VAL A 237 -12.00 14.73 9.64
CA VAL A 237 -11.89 14.08 10.94
C VAL A 237 -12.46 12.68 10.74
N THR A 238 -11.61 11.70 10.58
CA THR A 238 -12.01 10.30 10.68
C THR A 238 -12.02 9.94 12.16
N ASP A 239 -13.21 9.95 12.77
CA ASP A 239 -13.44 9.25 14.02
C ASP A 239 -13.23 7.76 13.78
N ILE A 240 -12.04 7.25 14.04
CA ILE A 240 -11.80 5.82 14.20
C ILE A 240 -11.98 5.51 15.68
N PRO A 241 -13.10 4.90 16.12
CA PRO A 241 -13.26 4.48 17.49
C PRO A 241 -12.34 3.29 17.76
N GLY A 242 -11.36 3.41 18.63
CA GLY A 242 -10.64 2.22 19.06
C GLY A 242 -9.27 2.37 19.71
N THR A 243 -8.71 3.57 19.89
CA THR A 243 -7.42 3.73 20.59
C THR A 243 -7.55 4.72 21.75
N THR A 244 -8.05 4.20 22.86
CA THR A 244 -8.16 4.94 24.14
C THR A 244 -6.83 4.92 24.87
N ARG A 245 -5.80 5.64 24.40
CA ARG A 245 -4.61 6.01 25.22
C ARG A 245 -3.66 7.01 24.56
N ASP A 246 -3.91 7.44 23.33
CA ASP A 246 -3.04 8.39 22.66
C ASP A 246 -3.62 9.81 22.75
N THR A 247 -2.77 10.80 22.95
CA THR A 247 -3.04 12.24 22.90
C THR A 247 -3.97 12.56 21.74
N ILE A 248 -5.02 13.34 22.01
CA ILE A 248 -5.95 13.78 20.97
C ILE A 248 -5.15 14.61 19.96
N GLU A 249 -4.83 14.00 18.83
CA GLU A 249 -4.19 14.67 17.70
C GLU A 249 -5.29 15.16 16.75
N GLU A 250 -5.37 16.45 16.54
CA GLU A 250 -6.22 17.02 15.50
C GLU A 250 -5.43 17.17 14.21
N LYS A 251 -6.02 16.73 13.09
CA LYS A 251 -5.40 16.78 11.77
C LYS A 251 -5.94 17.97 11.00
N LEU A 252 -5.03 18.76 10.45
CA LEU A 252 -5.35 19.93 9.65
C LEU A 252 -4.63 19.87 8.30
N LEU A 253 -5.38 20.04 7.21
CA LEU A 253 -4.80 20.18 5.88
C LEU A 253 -4.66 21.66 5.54
N LEU A 254 -3.43 22.18 5.49
CA LEU A 254 -3.15 23.58 5.18
C LEU A 254 -2.33 23.67 3.88
N GLY A 255 -2.91 24.23 2.82
CA GLY A 255 -2.22 24.35 1.55
C GLY A 255 -1.74 23.05 0.94
N GLY A 256 -2.45 21.93 1.19
CA GLY A 256 -2.06 20.58 0.74
C GLY A 256 -1.07 19.85 1.66
N VAL A 257 -0.63 20.49 2.75
CA VAL A 257 0.26 19.90 3.76
C VAL A 257 -0.55 19.47 4.98
N LEU A 258 -0.37 18.23 5.40
CA LEU A 258 -0.99 17.68 6.61
C LEU A 258 -0.23 18.16 7.86
N LEU A 259 -0.91 18.85 8.75
CA LEU A 259 -0.41 19.18 10.09
C LEU A 259 -1.10 18.27 11.12
N ARG A 260 -0.32 17.69 12.02
CA ARG A 260 -0.81 16.95 13.19
C ARG A 260 -0.65 17.83 14.42
N LEU A 261 -1.76 18.37 14.88
CA LEU A 261 -1.78 19.26 16.02
C LEU A 261 -1.90 18.45 17.30
N THR A 262 -0.86 18.49 18.14
CA THR A 262 -0.90 17.88 19.46
C THR A 262 -1.54 18.87 20.44
N ASP A 263 -2.56 18.44 21.20
CA ASP A 263 -3.17 19.28 22.23
C ASP A 263 -2.17 19.57 23.34
N THR A 264 -1.74 20.81 23.42
CA THR A 264 -0.85 21.31 24.48
C THR A 264 -1.59 21.65 25.78
N ALA A 265 -2.92 21.50 25.83
CA ALA A 265 -3.71 21.77 27.04
C ALA A 265 -3.44 20.75 28.16
N GLY A 266 -2.82 19.60 27.87
CA GLY A 266 -2.45 18.57 28.85
C GLY A 266 -1.08 18.74 29.49
N ILE A 267 -0.22 19.63 28.99
CA ILE A 267 1.06 19.93 29.64
C ILE A 267 0.83 21.01 30.73
N ARG A 268 0.13 20.64 31.79
CA ARG A 268 0.17 21.39 33.04
C ARG A 268 1.46 21.00 33.74
N GLU A 269 2.34 21.98 33.98
CA GLU A 269 3.34 21.88 35.03
C GLU A 269 2.58 21.55 36.31
N THR A 270 2.68 20.35 36.80
CA THR A 270 2.40 20.02 38.20
C THR A 270 3.53 20.61 39.01
N SER A 271 3.43 21.89 39.34
CA SER A 271 4.08 22.45 40.49
C SER A 271 3.23 22.04 41.71
N ASP A 272 3.39 20.81 42.16
CA ASP A 272 3.03 20.43 43.51
C ASP A 272 4.07 21.05 44.43
N GLU A 273 3.72 22.22 45.00
CA GLU A 273 4.29 22.67 46.28
C GLU A 273 3.72 21.79 47.39
N ILE A 274 4.64 21.05 48.06
CA ILE A 274 4.43 20.47 49.42
C ILE A 274 4.74 21.53 50.42
#